data_459f396cf99c5c963cb64573c80f3507
#
_entry.id   459f396cf99c5c963cb64573c80f3507
#
_cell.length_a   1.000
_cell.length_b   1.000
_cell.length_c   1.000
_cell.angle_alpha   90.00
_cell.angle_beta   90.00
_cell.angle_gamma   90.00
#
_symmetry.space_group_name_H-M   'P 1'
#
loop_
_entity.id
_entity.type
_entity.pdbx_description
1 polymer ?
#
loop_
_entity_poly.entity_id
_entity_poly.type
_entity_poly.pdbx_seq_one_letter_code
_entity_poly.pdbx_strand_id
1 'polypeptide(L)'
;MNKSLKDSLTIGLALFAMFFGAGNLIFPPNLGLEAGDNWFLAVLGLLFSGILIPILGIIVISYTGGSIIKLTRPISKNFYRWFILAITLFLSLVAIPRTGAVATEMGIQAIFPKIPTVVPVILFFAITCYFANDKSNVIDKIGNILTPMLGIILLVIVLKGIMTPIASPVETHLKNPFSTAFIGGYQTGDLLASFMIATIFLSDIVHKGYTSDKARNKITLNAAIIALLGLLIVYGGLLYIGATGSGIFPQGTERVELLLGLVTMILGRVGVVGLAIAVLLACLTTSIGLTSSVADYFNELSDNKISYKTFVRIICILGILIALLGVEKIIFITNPVFVVLYPISIVILLLGLFHKYIPNHGSYKGAVFFTFIISVAEALLSIGVKSTLLSNLISMIPFSSQGFEWILPAILGFISGSLVFKEKSKTKEESKTKEEYI
;
A
#
# COMPACT_ATOMS: atom_id res chain seq x y z
N MET A 1 -10.51 -22.06 22.83
CA MET A 1 -10.39 -21.59 21.44
C MET A 1 -9.61 -22.62 20.64
N ASN A 2 -10.13 -23.11 19.52
CA ASN A 2 -9.46 -24.09 18.67
C ASN A 2 -8.11 -23.53 18.17
N LYS A 3 -7.03 -24.35 18.13
CA LYS A 3 -5.67 -23.95 17.68
C LYS A 3 -5.72 -23.17 16.37
N SER A 4 -6.47 -23.65 15.39
CA SER A 4 -6.64 -23.00 14.07
C SER A 4 -7.24 -21.59 14.19
N LEU A 5 -8.19 -21.34 15.09
CA LEU A 5 -8.79 -20.02 15.28
C LEU A 5 -7.81 -19.07 15.96
N LYS A 6 -7.03 -19.55 16.95
CA LYS A 6 -5.99 -18.76 17.60
C LYS A 6 -4.91 -18.34 16.60
N ASP A 7 -4.45 -19.28 15.77
CA ASP A 7 -3.43 -19.01 14.75
C ASP A 7 -3.96 -18.05 13.68
N SER A 8 -5.22 -18.22 13.21
CA SER A 8 -5.86 -17.29 12.28
C SER A 8 -5.95 -15.87 12.85
N LEU A 9 -6.28 -15.74 14.13
CA LEU A 9 -6.34 -14.42 14.79
C LEU A 9 -4.96 -13.78 14.88
N THR A 10 -3.95 -14.54 15.32
CA THR A 10 -2.58 -14.03 15.43
C THR A 10 -2.03 -13.61 14.07
N ILE A 11 -2.21 -14.45 13.04
CA ILE A 11 -1.74 -14.18 11.68
C ILE A 11 -2.54 -13.02 11.06
N GLY A 12 -3.86 -12.93 11.31
CA GLY A 12 -4.70 -11.84 10.82
C GLY A 12 -4.35 -10.49 11.43
N LEU A 13 -4.06 -10.45 12.73
CA LEU A 13 -3.57 -9.23 13.39
C LEU A 13 -2.16 -8.85 12.91
N ALA A 14 -1.29 -9.84 12.65
CA ALA A 14 0.01 -9.58 12.04
C ALA A 14 -0.14 -9.00 10.62
N LEU A 15 -1.04 -9.54 9.81
CA LEU A 15 -1.35 -9.02 8.47
C LEU A 15 -1.93 -7.60 8.53
N PHE A 16 -2.86 -7.32 9.44
CA PHE A 16 -3.36 -5.97 9.74
C PHE A 16 -2.19 -5.02 10.00
N ALA A 17 -1.27 -5.43 10.87
CA ALA A 17 -0.10 -4.65 11.22
C ALA A 17 0.85 -4.40 10.05
N MET A 18 1.07 -5.41 9.22
CA MET A 18 1.96 -5.31 8.05
C MET A 18 1.43 -4.31 7.01
N PHE A 19 0.12 -4.19 6.87
CA PHE A 19 -0.51 -3.16 6.05
C PHE A 19 -0.57 -1.80 6.72
N PHE A 20 -0.48 -1.75 8.05
CA PHE A 20 -0.63 -0.49 8.77
C PHE A 20 0.67 0.32 8.77
N GLY A 21 0.86 1.11 7.73
CA GLY A 21 2.02 1.98 7.55
C GLY A 21 1.70 3.47 7.75
N ALA A 22 2.73 4.30 7.62
CA ALA A 22 2.65 5.75 7.81
C ALA A 22 1.57 6.44 6.94
N GLY A 23 1.40 6.00 5.68
CA GLY A 23 0.42 6.57 4.76
C GLY A 23 -1.01 6.35 5.21
N ASN A 24 -1.27 5.19 5.79
CA ASN A 24 -2.60 4.70 6.12
C ASN A 24 -3.28 5.49 7.26
N LEU A 25 -2.52 6.30 7.96
CA LEU A 25 -3.02 7.21 9.00
C LEU A 25 -3.49 8.55 8.44
N ILE A 26 -2.80 9.08 7.45
CA ILE A 26 -2.98 10.47 7.00
C ILE A 26 -3.98 10.60 5.84
N PHE A 27 -4.13 9.55 4.99
CA PHE A 27 -5.05 9.63 3.85
C PHE A 27 -6.53 9.50 4.23
N PRO A 28 -6.96 8.58 5.10
CA PRO A 28 -8.38 8.44 5.42
C PRO A 28 -8.99 9.73 6.00
N PRO A 29 -8.39 10.43 6.98
CA PRO A 29 -8.95 11.69 7.48
C PRO A 29 -9.03 12.78 6.40
N ASN A 30 -8.03 12.88 5.53
CA ASN A 30 -8.03 13.85 4.44
C ASN A 30 -9.17 13.57 3.45
N LEU A 31 -9.35 12.31 3.05
CA LEU A 31 -10.46 11.91 2.18
C LEU A 31 -11.82 12.18 2.83
N GLY A 32 -11.91 12.03 4.15
CA GLY A 32 -13.10 12.37 4.91
C GLY A 32 -13.39 13.87 4.90
N LEU A 33 -12.36 14.71 5.12
CA LEU A 33 -12.45 16.16 5.03
C LEU A 33 -12.96 16.61 3.65
N GLU A 34 -12.39 16.04 2.58
CA GLU A 34 -12.78 16.33 1.21
C GLU A 34 -14.20 15.88 0.89
N ALA A 35 -14.62 14.72 1.39
CA ALA A 35 -15.93 14.14 1.11
C ALA A 35 -17.07 14.76 1.91
N GLY A 36 -16.81 15.30 3.10
CA GLY A 36 -17.82 15.92 3.96
C GLY A 36 -19.02 14.99 4.24
N ASP A 37 -20.22 15.44 3.93
CA ASP A 37 -21.48 14.69 4.10
C ASP A 37 -21.55 13.42 3.24
N ASN A 38 -20.81 13.36 2.14
CA ASN A 38 -20.69 12.19 1.27
C ASN A 38 -19.63 11.16 1.74
N TRP A 39 -19.19 11.25 3.00
CA TRP A 39 -18.15 10.40 3.57
C TRP A 39 -18.39 8.90 3.39
N PHE A 40 -19.64 8.44 3.40
CA PHE A 40 -19.94 7.01 3.24
C PHE A 40 -19.54 6.48 1.85
N LEU A 41 -19.77 7.26 0.79
CA LEU A 41 -19.30 6.91 -0.57
C LEU A 41 -17.77 6.91 -0.64
N ALA A 42 -17.11 7.82 0.07
CA ALA A 42 -15.66 7.84 0.17
C ALA A 42 -15.12 6.62 0.94
N VAL A 43 -15.78 6.18 2.03
CA VAL A 43 -15.44 4.92 2.72
C VAL A 43 -15.49 3.74 1.76
N LEU A 44 -16.54 3.63 0.92
CA LEU A 44 -16.63 2.56 -0.08
C LEU A 44 -15.48 2.63 -1.10
N GLY A 45 -15.16 3.82 -1.61
CA GLY A 45 -14.02 3.99 -2.53
C GLY A 45 -12.70 3.53 -1.91
N LEU A 46 -12.40 4.01 -0.71
CA LEU A 46 -11.20 3.62 0.04
C LEU A 46 -11.19 2.13 0.42
N LEU A 47 -12.36 1.56 0.79
CA LEU A 47 -12.49 0.12 1.08
C LEU A 47 -12.04 -0.73 -0.12
N PHE A 48 -12.48 -0.38 -1.32
CA PHE A 48 -12.12 -1.16 -2.50
C PHE A 48 -10.63 -1.07 -2.82
N SER A 49 -10.07 0.12 -2.97
CA SER A 49 -8.69 0.29 -3.44
C SER A 49 -7.64 0.16 -2.33
N GLY A 50 -7.92 0.69 -1.14
CA GLY A 50 -6.96 0.74 -0.04
C GLY A 50 -7.02 -0.47 0.90
N ILE A 51 -8.08 -1.32 0.83
CA ILE A 51 -8.22 -2.47 1.73
C ILE A 51 -8.47 -3.75 0.95
N LEU A 52 -9.56 -3.82 0.19
CA LEU A 52 -10.02 -5.08 -0.44
C LEU A 52 -9.02 -5.57 -1.49
N ILE A 53 -8.60 -4.71 -2.42
CA ILE A 53 -7.65 -5.06 -3.48
C ILE A 53 -6.29 -5.50 -2.91
N PRO A 54 -5.65 -4.80 -1.96
CA PRO A 54 -4.44 -5.28 -1.29
C PRO A 54 -4.58 -6.66 -0.63
N ILE A 55 -5.69 -6.89 0.08
CA ILE A 55 -5.97 -8.19 0.72
C ILE A 55 -6.19 -9.29 -0.32
N LEU A 56 -6.89 -9.00 -1.42
CA LEU A 56 -6.98 -9.92 -2.55
C LEU A 56 -5.60 -10.23 -3.13
N GLY A 57 -4.66 -9.28 -3.13
CA GLY A 57 -3.26 -9.51 -3.51
C GLY A 57 -2.62 -10.62 -2.68
N ILE A 58 -2.74 -10.56 -1.35
CA ILE A 58 -2.25 -11.61 -0.45
C ILE A 58 -2.89 -12.97 -0.77
N ILE A 59 -4.22 -13.00 -0.94
CA ILE A 59 -4.96 -14.24 -1.21
C ILE A 59 -4.52 -14.86 -2.53
N VAL A 60 -4.48 -14.08 -3.62
CA VAL A 60 -4.13 -14.56 -4.96
C VAL A 60 -2.70 -15.08 -4.99
N ILE A 61 -1.74 -14.35 -4.41
CA ILE A 61 -0.34 -14.80 -4.36
C ILE A 61 -0.21 -16.04 -3.48
N SER A 62 -0.89 -16.11 -2.34
CA SER A 62 -0.89 -17.32 -1.49
C SER A 62 -1.41 -18.54 -2.23
N TYR A 63 -2.47 -18.39 -3.03
CA TYR A 63 -3.04 -19.50 -3.84
C TYR A 63 -2.12 -19.94 -4.98
N THR A 64 -1.23 -19.06 -5.45
CA THR A 64 -0.18 -19.41 -6.43
C THR A 64 1.08 -20.01 -5.79
N GLY A 65 1.05 -20.29 -4.48
CA GLY A 65 2.19 -20.84 -3.74
C GLY A 65 3.21 -19.79 -3.30
N GLY A 66 2.78 -18.52 -3.17
CA GLY A 66 3.63 -17.41 -2.70
C GLY A 66 4.50 -16.79 -3.79
N SER A 67 4.29 -17.13 -5.07
CA SER A 67 5.16 -16.67 -6.15
C SER A 67 4.47 -15.66 -7.07
N ILE A 68 4.91 -14.41 -7.03
CA ILE A 68 4.53 -13.37 -7.99
C ILE A 68 4.95 -13.72 -9.43
N ILE A 69 5.98 -14.56 -9.59
CA ILE A 69 6.45 -15.02 -10.92
C ILE A 69 5.33 -15.72 -11.65
N LYS A 70 4.53 -16.54 -10.96
CA LYS A 70 3.42 -17.27 -11.58
C LYS A 70 2.33 -16.32 -12.11
N LEU A 71 2.13 -15.16 -11.47
CA LEU A 71 1.17 -14.15 -11.92
C LEU A 71 1.68 -13.36 -13.13
N THR A 72 2.98 -13.12 -13.21
CA THR A 72 3.58 -12.22 -14.18
C THR A 72 4.20 -12.95 -15.38
N ARG A 73 4.55 -14.25 -15.26
CA ARG A 73 5.12 -15.08 -16.33
C ARG A 73 4.28 -15.10 -17.62
N PRO A 74 2.92 -15.15 -17.56
CA PRO A 74 2.09 -15.10 -18.77
C PRO A 74 2.26 -13.81 -19.59
N ILE A 75 2.67 -12.69 -18.95
CA ILE A 75 2.90 -11.42 -19.63
C ILE A 75 4.21 -11.49 -20.43
N SER A 76 5.33 -11.82 -19.74
CA SER A 76 6.64 -12.02 -20.37
C SER A 76 7.58 -12.73 -19.41
N LYS A 77 8.57 -13.50 -19.95
CA LYS A 77 9.61 -14.16 -19.14
C LYS A 77 10.42 -13.20 -18.28
N ASN A 78 10.59 -11.96 -18.71
CA ASN A 78 11.37 -10.94 -18.00
C ASN A 78 10.50 -9.90 -17.28
N PHE A 79 9.19 -9.89 -17.49
CA PHE A 79 8.31 -8.86 -16.94
C PHE A 79 8.38 -8.81 -15.41
N TYR A 80 8.43 -9.98 -14.75
CA TYR A 80 8.51 -10.02 -13.28
C TYR A 80 9.73 -9.27 -12.75
N ARG A 81 10.88 -9.35 -13.43
CA ARG A 81 12.12 -8.67 -13.01
C ARG A 81 11.95 -7.16 -13.02
N TRP A 82 11.39 -6.62 -14.09
CA TRP A 82 11.13 -5.19 -14.23
C TRP A 82 10.04 -4.73 -13.24
N PHE A 83 9.01 -5.53 -13.05
CA PHE A 83 7.92 -5.21 -12.13
C PHE A 83 8.38 -5.20 -10.68
N ILE A 84 9.12 -6.24 -10.25
CA ILE A 84 9.70 -6.27 -8.89
C ILE A 84 10.73 -5.16 -8.71
N LEU A 85 11.56 -4.87 -9.70
CA LEU A 85 12.49 -3.74 -9.64
C LEU A 85 11.74 -2.42 -9.45
N ALA A 86 10.66 -2.19 -10.22
CA ALA A 86 9.85 -0.99 -10.08
C ALA A 86 9.23 -0.86 -8.67
N ILE A 87 8.67 -1.95 -8.13
CA ILE A 87 8.16 -1.98 -6.76
C ILE A 87 9.28 -1.72 -5.74
N THR A 88 10.44 -2.35 -5.90
CA THR A 88 11.57 -2.18 -4.97
C THR A 88 12.11 -0.75 -5.00
N LEU A 89 12.20 -0.14 -6.17
CA LEU A 89 12.54 1.28 -6.32
C LEU A 89 11.48 2.17 -5.66
N PHE A 90 10.19 1.87 -5.87
CA PHE A 90 9.11 2.57 -5.18
C PHE A 90 9.26 2.47 -3.65
N LEU A 91 9.51 1.29 -3.10
CA LEU A 91 9.71 1.13 -1.67
C LEU A 91 10.91 1.95 -1.17
N SER A 92 12.01 1.96 -1.93
CA SER A 92 13.25 2.66 -1.58
C SER A 92 13.10 4.18 -1.59
N LEU A 93 12.44 4.72 -2.63
CA LEU A 93 12.41 6.15 -2.92
C LEU A 93 11.12 6.82 -2.42
N VAL A 94 10.10 6.05 -2.07
CA VAL A 94 8.79 6.57 -1.65
C VAL A 94 8.42 6.09 -0.26
N ALA A 95 8.26 4.77 -0.07
CA ALA A 95 7.71 4.23 1.17
C ALA A 95 8.63 4.46 2.36
N ILE A 96 9.92 4.11 2.25
CA ILE A 96 10.92 4.28 3.33
C ILE A 96 11.10 5.76 3.70
N PRO A 97 11.35 6.71 2.76
CA PRO A 97 11.47 8.12 3.11
C PRO A 97 10.20 8.69 3.74
N ARG A 98 9.02 8.30 3.25
CA ARG A 98 7.74 8.73 3.82
C ARG A 98 7.56 8.31 5.27
N THR A 99 8.02 7.09 5.67
CA THR A 99 7.98 6.70 7.08
C THR A 99 8.81 7.63 7.96
N GLY A 100 10.00 8.04 7.49
CA GLY A 100 10.86 8.98 8.22
C GLY A 100 10.25 10.38 8.34
N ALA A 101 9.64 10.90 7.27
CA ALA A 101 8.95 12.19 7.29
C ALA A 101 7.75 12.17 8.25
N VAL A 102 6.87 11.15 8.16
CA VAL A 102 5.70 11.01 9.04
C VAL A 102 6.12 10.81 10.50
N ALA A 103 7.13 9.99 10.78
CA ALA A 103 7.67 9.81 12.12
C ALA A 103 8.23 11.11 12.71
N THR A 104 8.81 11.96 11.86
CA THR A 104 9.31 13.28 12.26
C THR A 104 8.17 14.23 12.56
N GLU A 105 7.25 14.43 11.63
CA GLU A 105 6.18 15.44 11.74
C GLU A 105 5.10 15.04 12.76
N MET A 106 4.59 13.81 12.71
CA MET A 106 3.55 13.31 13.62
C MET A 106 4.10 12.73 14.92
N GLY A 107 5.35 12.26 14.92
CA GLY A 107 5.98 11.69 16.10
C GLY A 107 6.68 12.77 16.92
N ILE A 108 7.85 13.19 16.48
CA ILE A 108 8.73 14.06 17.28
C ILE A 108 8.23 15.50 17.32
N GLN A 109 7.91 16.10 16.17
CA GLN A 109 7.50 17.52 16.10
C GLN A 109 6.10 17.76 16.66
N ALA A 110 5.22 16.76 16.68
CA ALA A 110 3.92 16.87 17.37
C ALA A 110 4.10 17.10 18.89
N ILE A 111 5.17 16.59 19.49
CA ILE A 111 5.46 16.76 20.92
C ILE A 111 6.42 17.96 21.14
N PHE A 112 7.40 18.12 20.25
CA PHE A 112 8.46 19.13 20.33
C PHE A 112 8.53 19.97 19.04
N PRO A 113 7.61 20.90 18.82
CA PRO A 113 7.47 21.63 17.54
C PRO A 113 8.69 22.49 17.15
N LYS A 114 9.54 22.85 18.12
CA LYS A 114 10.70 23.72 17.90
C LYS A 114 11.96 22.98 17.43
N ILE A 115 11.95 21.64 17.39
CA ILE A 115 13.11 20.86 16.94
C ILE A 115 13.24 20.99 15.41
N PRO A 116 14.43 21.39 14.90
CA PRO A 116 14.69 21.44 13.47
C PRO A 116 14.49 20.05 12.82
N THR A 117 13.75 19.98 11.72
CA THR A 117 13.37 18.72 11.01
C THR A 117 14.56 17.79 10.72
N VAL A 118 15.73 18.36 10.46
CA VAL A 118 16.96 17.60 10.15
C VAL A 118 17.34 16.65 11.27
N VAL A 119 17.19 17.08 12.55
CA VAL A 119 17.63 16.29 13.72
C VAL A 119 16.81 14.99 13.86
N PRO A 120 15.47 15.02 13.93
CA PRO A 120 14.70 13.79 14.05
C PRO A 120 14.77 12.90 12.82
N VAL A 121 14.90 13.45 11.60
CA VAL A 121 15.06 12.67 10.37
C VAL A 121 16.38 11.88 10.42
N ILE A 122 17.51 12.52 10.76
CA ILE A 122 18.81 11.84 10.88
C ILE A 122 18.75 10.77 11.96
N LEU A 123 18.20 11.09 13.14
CA LEU A 123 18.09 10.16 14.25
C LEU A 123 17.24 8.92 13.86
N PHE A 124 16.11 9.15 13.20
CA PHE A 124 15.23 8.07 12.73
C PHE A 124 15.96 7.12 11.77
N PHE A 125 16.67 7.64 10.77
CA PHE A 125 17.38 6.79 9.82
C PHE A 125 18.68 6.21 10.39
N ALA A 126 19.33 6.85 11.38
CA ALA A 126 20.43 6.25 12.10
C ALA A 126 19.99 5.00 12.89
N ILE A 127 18.83 5.09 13.57
CA ILE A 127 18.23 3.96 14.28
C ILE A 127 17.81 2.89 13.27
N THR A 128 17.14 3.26 12.16
CA THR A 128 16.77 2.33 11.10
C THR A 128 18.01 1.60 10.55
N CYS A 129 19.07 2.32 10.23
CA CYS A 129 20.33 1.76 9.72
C CYS A 129 20.97 0.80 10.72
N TYR A 130 21.01 1.16 12.00
CA TYR A 130 21.55 0.31 13.05
C TYR A 130 20.84 -1.03 13.13
N PHE A 131 19.51 -1.01 13.24
CA PHE A 131 18.71 -2.22 13.36
C PHE A 131 18.62 -3.03 12.05
N ALA A 132 18.56 -2.39 10.90
CA ALA A 132 18.54 -3.08 9.61
C ALA A 132 19.88 -3.76 9.30
N ASN A 133 21.01 -3.24 9.78
CA ASN A 133 22.32 -3.87 9.61
C ASN A 133 22.51 -5.15 10.43
N ASP A 134 21.80 -5.27 11.55
CA ASP A 134 21.80 -6.45 12.40
C ASP A 134 20.47 -7.19 12.17
N LYS A 135 20.48 -8.23 11.34
CA LYS A 135 19.31 -9.08 11.05
C LYS A 135 18.74 -9.77 12.32
N SER A 136 18.76 -9.09 13.46
CA SER A 136 18.38 -9.64 14.74
C SER A 136 16.87 -9.67 14.96
N ASN A 137 16.40 -10.67 15.71
CA ASN A 137 15.00 -10.86 16.15
C ASN A 137 14.45 -9.72 17.05
N VAL A 138 15.16 -8.60 17.19
CA VAL A 138 14.70 -7.44 17.97
C VAL A 138 13.50 -6.79 17.31
N ILE A 139 13.46 -6.76 15.96
CA ILE A 139 12.36 -6.20 15.19
C ILE A 139 11.04 -6.93 15.46
N ASP A 140 11.10 -8.29 15.48
CA ASP A 140 9.92 -9.12 15.77
C ASP A 140 9.40 -8.90 17.19
N LYS A 141 10.28 -8.76 18.17
CA LYS A 141 9.88 -8.48 19.55
C LYS A 141 9.27 -7.09 19.72
N ILE A 142 9.86 -6.09 19.08
CA ILE A 142 9.37 -4.72 19.09
C ILE A 142 8.01 -4.66 18.36
N GLY A 143 7.89 -5.24 17.17
CA GLY A 143 6.66 -5.28 16.40
C GLY A 143 5.51 -5.98 17.14
N ASN A 144 5.78 -7.08 17.84
CA ASN A 144 4.77 -7.83 18.60
C ASN A 144 4.13 -7.04 19.76
N ILE A 145 4.82 -6.03 20.30
CA ILE A 145 4.29 -5.16 21.38
C ILE A 145 3.69 -3.88 20.78
N LEU A 146 4.39 -3.27 19.84
CA LEU A 146 4.03 -1.96 19.31
C LEU A 146 2.78 -1.98 18.44
N THR A 147 2.62 -3.03 17.64
CA THR A 147 1.46 -3.16 16.76
C THR A 147 0.13 -3.24 17.50
N PRO A 148 -0.04 -4.08 18.53
CA PRO A 148 -1.24 -4.05 19.35
C PRO A 148 -1.45 -2.69 20.03
N MET A 149 -0.40 -2.04 20.50
CA MET A 149 -0.48 -0.73 21.14
C MET A 149 -0.98 0.34 20.17
N LEU A 150 -0.43 0.39 18.96
CA LEU A 150 -0.91 1.27 17.90
C LEU A 150 -2.38 0.99 17.58
N GLY A 151 -2.77 -0.27 17.39
CA GLY A 151 -4.15 -0.66 17.13
C GLY A 151 -5.11 -0.21 18.24
N ILE A 152 -4.73 -0.36 19.50
CA ILE A 152 -5.52 0.09 20.65
C ILE A 152 -5.65 1.62 20.66
N ILE A 153 -4.58 2.37 20.45
CA ILE A 153 -4.61 3.84 20.43
C ILE A 153 -5.55 4.31 19.32
N LEU A 154 -5.44 3.76 18.12
CA LEU A 154 -6.31 4.13 17.01
C LEU A 154 -7.76 3.74 17.25
N LEU A 155 -7.99 2.56 17.79
CA LEU A 155 -9.34 2.14 18.16
C LEU A 155 -9.97 3.09 19.18
N VAL A 156 -9.21 3.55 20.19
CA VAL A 156 -9.67 4.55 21.17
C VAL A 156 -10.00 5.87 20.48
N ILE A 157 -9.13 6.35 19.57
CA ILE A 157 -9.38 7.58 18.80
C ILE A 157 -10.66 7.44 17.97
N VAL A 158 -10.80 6.32 17.24
CA VAL A 158 -11.95 6.06 16.36
C VAL A 158 -13.22 5.94 17.17
N LEU A 159 -13.24 5.13 18.21
CA LEU A 159 -14.44 4.95 19.07
C LEU A 159 -14.85 6.28 19.72
N LYS A 160 -13.90 7.03 20.27
CA LYS A 160 -14.18 8.34 20.88
C LYS A 160 -14.69 9.32 19.85
N GLY A 161 -14.08 9.39 18.65
CA GLY A 161 -14.51 10.28 17.57
C GLY A 161 -15.91 9.95 17.03
N ILE A 162 -16.29 8.67 17.01
CA ILE A 162 -17.65 8.24 16.62
C ILE A 162 -18.66 8.57 17.74
N MET A 163 -18.30 8.32 19.00
CA MET A 163 -19.20 8.56 20.12
C MET A 163 -19.41 10.05 20.42
N THR A 164 -18.41 10.87 20.17
CA THR A 164 -18.44 12.32 20.37
C THR A 164 -17.88 13.01 19.12
N PRO A 165 -18.69 13.08 18.03
CA PRO A 165 -18.26 13.74 16.80
C PRO A 165 -17.88 15.21 17.06
N ILE A 166 -16.86 15.70 16.34
CA ILE A 166 -16.38 17.10 16.49
C ILE A 166 -17.47 18.06 16.02
N ALA A 167 -18.07 17.77 14.85
CA ALA A 167 -19.20 18.48 14.28
C ALA A 167 -19.97 17.54 13.35
N SER A 168 -21.12 17.98 12.82
CA SER A 168 -21.79 17.27 11.74
C SER A 168 -21.02 17.52 10.44
N PRO A 169 -20.81 16.46 9.61
CA PRO A 169 -20.24 16.65 8.28
C PRO A 169 -21.04 17.63 7.45
N VAL A 170 -20.36 18.51 6.71
CA VAL A 170 -20.99 19.53 5.85
C VAL A 170 -20.80 19.20 4.38
N GLU A 171 -21.65 19.78 3.51
CA GLU A 171 -21.52 19.64 2.06
C GLU A 171 -20.22 20.29 1.56
N THR A 172 -19.41 19.52 0.83
CA THR A 172 -18.11 19.98 0.32
C THR A 172 -18.10 20.17 -1.21
N HIS A 173 -19.24 19.93 -1.89
CA HIS A 173 -19.38 20.00 -3.33
C HIS A 173 -18.45 19.06 -4.13
N LEU A 174 -17.87 18.02 -3.48
CA LEU A 174 -17.06 17.01 -4.14
C LEU A 174 -17.93 16.17 -5.09
N LYS A 175 -17.67 16.26 -6.41
CA LYS A 175 -18.53 15.64 -7.43
C LYS A 175 -18.54 14.12 -7.41
N ASN A 176 -17.37 13.50 -7.15
CA ASN A 176 -17.18 12.05 -7.26
C ASN A 176 -16.51 11.47 -6.01
N PRO A 177 -17.17 11.45 -4.82
CA PRO A 177 -16.56 11.03 -3.57
C PRO A 177 -16.00 9.61 -3.59
N PHE A 178 -16.71 8.68 -4.23
CA PHE A 178 -16.26 7.29 -4.39
C PHE A 178 -14.94 7.20 -5.17
N SER A 179 -14.87 7.78 -6.36
CA SER A 179 -13.69 7.67 -7.21
C SER A 179 -12.50 8.45 -6.65
N THR A 180 -12.75 9.64 -6.08
CA THR A 180 -11.71 10.39 -5.38
C THR A 180 -11.08 9.57 -4.27
N ALA A 181 -11.89 8.94 -3.43
CA ALA A 181 -11.39 8.09 -2.35
C ALA A 181 -10.78 6.77 -2.86
N PHE A 182 -11.29 6.21 -3.97
CA PHE A 182 -10.70 5.04 -4.62
C PHE A 182 -9.27 5.35 -5.11
N ILE A 183 -9.08 6.47 -5.81
CA ILE A 183 -7.75 6.89 -6.27
C ILE A 183 -6.87 7.32 -5.09
N GLY A 184 -7.45 8.02 -4.11
CA GLY A 184 -6.76 8.35 -2.86
C GLY A 184 -6.23 7.13 -2.11
N GLY A 185 -6.92 6.00 -2.20
CA GLY A 185 -6.47 4.72 -1.65
C GLY A 185 -5.21 4.16 -2.32
N TYR A 186 -4.86 4.56 -3.55
CA TYR A 186 -3.57 4.22 -4.17
C TYR A 186 -2.40 4.70 -3.33
N GLN A 187 -2.55 5.85 -2.70
CA GLN A 187 -1.51 6.49 -1.90
C GLN A 187 -1.13 5.70 -0.63
N THR A 188 -1.96 4.74 -0.18
CA THR A 188 -1.57 3.83 0.90
C THR A 188 -0.37 2.97 0.48
N GLY A 189 -0.28 2.60 -0.79
CA GLY A 189 0.77 1.73 -1.33
C GLY A 189 0.57 0.25 -1.00
N ASP A 190 -0.52 -0.10 -0.34
CA ASP A 190 -0.75 -1.43 0.23
C ASP A 190 -0.82 -2.53 -0.83
N LEU A 191 -1.38 -2.25 -2.02
CA LEU A 191 -1.38 -3.22 -3.11
C LEU A 191 0.05 -3.54 -3.57
N LEU A 192 0.90 -2.53 -3.73
CA LEU A 192 2.30 -2.73 -4.13
C LEU A 192 3.07 -3.49 -3.04
N ALA A 193 2.83 -3.14 -1.78
CA ALA A 193 3.40 -3.86 -0.64
C ALA A 193 2.91 -5.32 -0.56
N SER A 194 1.64 -5.59 -0.92
CA SER A 194 1.05 -6.94 -0.85
C SER A 194 1.82 -7.96 -1.68
N PHE A 195 2.39 -7.55 -2.82
CA PHE A 195 3.20 -8.42 -3.66
C PHE A 195 4.49 -8.90 -2.99
N MET A 196 5.05 -8.11 -2.07
CA MET A 196 6.24 -8.48 -1.30
C MET A 196 5.85 -9.21 0.00
N ILE A 197 4.86 -8.69 0.71
CA ILE A 197 4.39 -9.19 2.01
C ILE A 197 3.82 -10.60 1.89
N ALA A 198 3.13 -10.93 0.78
CA ALA A 198 2.46 -12.20 0.61
C ALA A 198 3.40 -13.42 0.77
N THR A 199 4.65 -13.30 0.32
CA THR A 199 5.65 -14.38 0.47
C THR A 199 6.02 -14.61 1.93
N ILE A 200 6.26 -13.53 2.68
CA ILE A 200 6.58 -13.57 4.11
C ILE A 200 5.39 -14.14 4.89
N PHE A 201 4.20 -13.62 4.62
CA PHE A 201 2.94 -14.07 5.21
C PHE A 201 2.69 -15.57 5.01
N LEU A 202 2.95 -16.07 3.80
CA LEU A 202 2.80 -17.49 3.49
C LEU A 202 3.84 -18.35 4.23
N SER A 203 5.09 -17.86 4.33
CA SER A 203 6.15 -18.53 5.09
C SER A 203 5.75 -18.72 6.56
N ASP A 204 5.18 -17.69 7.19
CA ASP A 204 4.70 -17.76 8.58
C ASP A 204 3.61 -18.82 8.78
N ILE A 205 2.68 -18.94 7.81
CA ILE A 205 1.63 -19.96 7.83
C ILE A 205 2.24 -21.35 7.78
N VAL A 206 3.23 -21.56 6.90
CA VAL A 206 3.93 -22.84 6.74
C VAL A 206 4.73 -23.18 7.99
N HIS A 207 5.45 -22.23 8.59
CA HIS A 207 6.19 -22.41 9.84
C HIS A 207 5.30 -22.80 11.03
N LYS A 208 4.04 -22.35 11.07
CA LYS A 208 3.04 -22.78 12.06
C LYS A 208 2.50 -24.19 11.82
N GLY A 209 2.95 -24.88 10.77
CA GLY A 209 2.63 -26.27 10.47
C GLY A 209 1.47 -26.47 9.47
N TYR A 210 0.98 -25.41 8.81
CA TYR A 210 -0.07 -25.50 7.77
C TYR A 210 0.55 -25.71 6.40
N THR A 211 1.03 -26.94 6.13
CA THR A 211 1.76 -27.31 4.90
C THR A 211 0.88 -27.69 3.73
N SER A 212 -0.34 -28.25 3.99
CA SER A 212 -1.26 -28.63 2.92
C SER A 212 -1.97 -27.41 2.33
N ASP A 213 -2.18 -27.38 1.00
CA ASP A 213 -2.85 -26.30 0.29
C ASP A 213 -4.21 -25.93 0.90
N LYS A 214 -5.01 -26.94 1.24
CA LYS A 214 -6.34 -26.74 1.84
C LYS A 214 -6.25 -26.04 3.21
N ALA A 215 -5.32 -26.47 4.07
CA ALA A 215 -5.14 -25.88 5.40
C ALA A 215 -4.56 -24.47 5.29
N ARG A 216 -3.56 -24.28 4.44
CA ARG A 216 -2.92 -22.99 4.15
C ARG A 216 -3.93 -21.95 3.64
N ASN A 217 -4.73 -22.32 2.62
CA ASN A 217 -5.73 -21.44 2.02
C ASN A 217 -6.83 -21.07 3.04
N LYS A 218 -7.23 -21.99 3.90
CA LYS A 218 -8.21 -21.71 4.97
C LYS A 218 -7.68 -20.70 5.99
N ILE A 219 -6.42 -20.87 6.45
CA ILE A 219 -5.79 -19.93 7.38
C ILE A 219 -5.59 -18.57 6.72
N THR A 220 -5.11 -18.53 5.47
CA THR A 220 -4.97 -17.29 4.69
C THR A 220 -6.29 -16.53 4.60
N LEU A 221 -7.39 -17.21 4.23
CA LEU A 221 -8.69 -16.56 4.10
C LEU A 221 -9.20 -16.02 5.45
N ASN A 222 -9.10 -16.81 6.52
CA ASN A 222 -9.52 -16.35 7.84
C ASN A 222 -8.70 -15.15 8.33
N ALA A 223 -7.37 -15.20 8.16
CA ALA A 223 -6.48 -14.10 8.51
C ALA A 223 -6.77 -12.84 7.67
N ALA A 224 -7.03 -13.02 6.37
CA ALA A 224 -7.40 -11.94 5.47
C ALA A 224 -8.70 -11.25 5.88
N ILE A 225 -9.72 -11.99 6.30
CA ILE A 225 -10.99 -11.44 6.81
C ILE A 225 -10.76 -10.64 8.10
N ILE A 226 -9.94 -11.15 9.02
CA ILE A 226 -9.62 -10.45 10.28
C ILE A 226 -8.89 -9.14 9.97
N ALA A 227 -7.89 -9.16 9.09
CA ALA A 227 -7.17 -7.96 8.68
C ALA A 227 -8.10 -6.94 7.98
N LEU A 228 -8.97 -7.41 7.07
CA LEU A 228 -9.95 -6.58 6.37
C LEU A 228 -10.87 -5.84 7.35
N LEU A 229 -11.43 -6.57 8.32
CA LEU A 229 -12.31 -5.96 9.31
C LEU A 229 -11.57 -4.96 10.20
N GLY A 230 -10.34 -5.27 10.61
CA GLY A 230 -9.50 -4.35 11.38
C GLY A 230 -9.17 -3.07 10.60
N LEU A 231 -8.75 -3.21 9.34
CA LEU A 231 -8.47 -2.06 8.47
C LEU A 231 -9.72 -1.24 8.18
N LEU A 232 -10.87 -1.89 7.93
CA LEU A 232 -12.13 -1.20 7.68
C LEU A 232 -12.57 -0.34 8.88
N ILE A 233 -12.46 -0.88 10.09
CA ILE A 233 -12.78 -0.15 11.32
C ILE A 233 -11.87 1.08 11.46
N VAL A 234 -10.58 0.90 11.27
CA VAL A 234 -9.62 2.01 11.47
C VAL A 234 -9.71 3.03 10.35
N TYR A 235 -9.64 2.61 9.07
CA TYR A 235 -9.66 3.55 7.93
C TYR A 235 -11.03 4.21 7.78
N GLY A 236 -12.11 3.43 7.88
CA GLY A 236 -13.47 3.96 7.85
C GLY A 236 -13.75 4.93 9.00
N GLY A 237 -13.28 4.59 10.21
CA GLY A 237 -13.41 5.44 11.38
C GLY A 237 -12.59 6.74 11.27
N LEU A 238 -11.34 6.66 10.81
CA LEU A 238 -10.50 7.84 10.58
C LEU A 238 -11.08 8.74 9.47
N LEU A 239 -11.62 8.14 8.40
CA LEU A 239 -12.28 8.88 7.34
C LEU A 239 -13.53 9.59 7.87
N TYR A 240 -14.37 8.91 8.66
CA TYR A 240 -15.51 9.54 9.30
C TYR A 240 -15.10 10.70 10.21
N ILE A 241 -14.07 10.52 11.03
CA ILE A 241 -13.52 11.61 11.88
C ILE A 241 -13.09 12.79 11.01
N GLY A 242 -12.42 12.54 9.89
CA GLY A 242 -12.06 13.58 8.94
C GLY A 242 -13.29 14.33 8.40
N ALA A 243 -14.36 13.60 8.07
CA ALA A 243 -15.61 14.18 7.62
C ALA A 243 -16.27 15.07 8.70
N THR A 244 -16.18 14.70 9.98
CA THR A 244 -16.69 15.55 11.08
C THR A 244 -15.89 16.84 11.25
N GLY A 245 -14.68 16.91 10.67
CA GLY A 245 -13.88 18.12 10.62
C GLY A 245 -14.18 19.04 9.43
N SER A 246 -15.02 18.63 8.47
CA SER A 246 -15.23 19.34 7.20
C SER A 246 -15.82 20.75 7.34
N GLY A 247 -16.54 21.04 8.41
CA GLY A 247 -17.04 22.37 8.74
C GLY A 247 -16.09 23.25 9.57
N ILE A 248 -14.93 22.70 9.96
CA ILE A 248 -14.00 23.35 10.89
C ILE A 248 -12.64 23.62 10.21
N PHE A 249 -12.10 22.61 9.54
CA PHE A 249 -10.83 22.70 8.84
C PHE A 249 -11.04 23.15 7.38
N PRO A 250 -10.22 24.08 6.87
CA PRO A 250 -10.24 24.45 5.46
C PRO A 250 -9.95 23.26 4.55
N GLN A 251 -10.57 23.23 3.37
CA GLN A 251 -10.21 22.27 2.32
C GLN A 251 -8.74 22.51 1.91
N GLY A 252 -7.97 21.42 1.76
CA GLY A 252 -6.54 21.49 1.46
C GLY A 252 -5.63 21.67 2.69
N THR A 253 -6.17 21.58 3.92
CA THR A 253 -5.34 21.49 5.14
C THR A 253 -4.35 20.34 4.99
N GLU A 254 -3.08 20.57 5.35
CA GLU A 254 -2.04 19.53 5.29
C GLU A 254 -2.44 18.29 6.12
N ARG A 255 -2.17 17.11 5.59
CA ARG A 255 -2.68 15.84 6.14
C ARG A 255 -2.24 15.56 7.57
N VAL A 256 -1.00 15.90 7.88
CA VAL A 256 -0.43 15.73 9.24
C VAL A 256 -1.09 16.72 10.20
N GLU A 257 -1.22 17.99 9.80
CA GLU A 257 -1.86 19.05 10.59
C GLU A 257 -3.33 18.68 10.86
N LEU A 258 -4.06 18.24 9.83
CA LEU A 258 -5.45 17.80 9.96
C LEU A 258 -5.59 16.69 11.00
N LEU A 259 -4.81 15.60 10.89
CA LEU A 259 -4.95 14.47 11.82
C LEU A 259 -4.59 14.88 13.24
N LEU A 260 -3.53 15.65 13.45
CA LEU A 260 -3.15 16.14 14.78
C LEU A 260 -4.21 17.07 15.36
N GLY A 261 -4.79 17.95 14.54
CA GLY A 261 -5.89 18.83 14.92
C GLY A 261 -7.13 18.07 15.35
N LEU A 262 -7.57 17.09 14.54
CA LEU A 262 -8.70 16.22 14.84
C LEU A 262 -8.50 15.45 16.16
N VAL A 263 -7.33 14.82 16.35
CA VAL A 263 -7.01 14.08 17.58
C VAL A 263 -6.93 15.00 18.79
N THR A 264 -6.43 16.24 18.60
CA THR A 264 -6.43 17.25 19.68
C THR A 264 -7.85 17.60 20.12
N MET A 265 -8.79 17.74 19.18
CA MET A 265 -10.19 18.05 19.50
C MET A 265 -10.91 16.86 20.19
N ILE A 266 -10.56 15.62 19.85
CA ILE A 266 -11.22 14.40 20.38
C ILE A 266 -10.66 14.01 21.76
N LEU A 267 -9.32 14.00 21.94
CA LEU A 267 -8.62 13.44 23.10
C LEU A 267 -7.65 14.43 23.77
N GLY A 268 -7.56 15.65 23.25
CA GLY A 268 -6.63 16.65 23.77
C GLY A 268 -5.15 16.24 23.60
N ARG A 269 -4.30 16.85 24.40
CA ARG A 269 -2.83 16.63 24.34
C ARG A 269 -2.42 15.18 24.63
N VAL A 270 -3.17 14.47 25.47
CA VAL A 270 -2.87 13.06 25.79
C VAL A 270 -3.04 12.18 24.55
N GLY A 271 -4.09 12.42 23.76
CA GLY A 271 -4.32 11.73 22.50
C GLY A 271 -3.20 11.99 21.48
N VAL A 272 -2.76 13.23 21.35
CA VAL A 272 -1.64 13.60 20.46
C VAL A 272 -0.34 12.92 20.88
N VAL A 273 0.01 12.91 22.17
CA VAL A 273 1.22 12.22 22.65
C VAL A 273 1.13 10.71 22.42
N GLY A 274 -0.02 10.10 22.73
CA GLY A 274 -0.24 8.68 22.45
C GLY A 274 -0.08 8.33 20.97
N LEU A 275 -0.73 9.10 20.10
CA LEU A 275 -0.63 8.94 18.65
C LEU A 275 0.82 9.12 18.17
N ALA A 276 1.50 10.16 18.62
CA ALA A 276 2.88 10.48 18.24
C ALA A 276 3.83 9.32 18.56
N ILE A 277 3.77 8.76 19.77
CA ILE A 277 4.59 7.60 20.17
C ILE A 277 4.25 6.38 19.29
N ALA A 278 2.97 6.09 19.11
CA ALA A 278 2.54 4.95 18.32
C ALA A 278 2.99 5.05 16.86
N VAL A 279 2.83 6.22 16.24
CA VAL A 279 3.25 6.49 14.86
C VAL A 279 4.77 6.38 14.70
N LEU A 280 5.53 6.95 15.62
CA LEU A 280 6.99 6.90 15.60
C LEU A 280 7.49 5.46 15.60
N LEU A 281 6.94 4.65 16.47
CA LEU A 281 7.32 3.24 16.60
C LEU A 281 6.86 2.40 15.41
N ALA A 282 5.63 2.62 14.91
CA ALA A 282 5.12 1.94 13.71
C ALA A 282 5.94 2.29 12.46
N CYS A 283 6.25 3.57 12.26
CA CYS A 283 7.10 4.02 11.17
C CYS A 283 8.51 3.42 11.25
N LEU A 284 9.08 3.32 12.45
CA LEU A 284 10.41 2.77 12.64
C LEU A 284 10.45 1.28 12.29
N THR A 285 9.50 0.47 12.78
CA THR A 285 9.44 -0.97 12.48
C THR A 285 9.23 -1.21 10.99
N THR A 286 8.35 -0.45 10.35
CA THR A 286 8.12 -0.51 8.90
C THR A 286 9.37 -0.12 8.11
N SER A 287 10.04 0.98 8.50
CA SER A 287 11.26 1.45 7.85
C SER A 287 12.37 0.40 7.92
N ILE A 288 12.59 -0.23 9.09
CA ILE A 288 13.59 -1.27 9.27
C ILE A 288 13.27 -2.49 8.40
N GLY A 289 12.02 -2.97 8.42
CA GLY A 289 11.59 -4.12 7.64
C GLY A 289 11.73 -3.90 6.13
N LEU A 290 11.26 -2.75 5.63
CA LEU A 290 11.37 -2.40 4.21
C LEU A 290 12.85 -2.20 3.80
N THR A 291 13.65 -1.51 4.61
CA THR A 291 15.08 -1.31 4.33
C THR A 291 15.81 -2.64 4.23
N SER A 292 15.51 -3.58 5.13
CA SER A 292 16.11 -4.92 5.09
C SER A 292 15.70 -5.69 3.83
N SER A 293 14.42 -5.69 3.48
CA SER A 293 13.90 -6.41 2.30
C SER A 293 14.47 -5.84 0.99
N VAL A 294 14.53 -4.52 0.89
CA VAL A 294 15.10 -3.82 -0.28
C VAL A 294 16.60 -4.06 -0.40
N ALA A 295 17.33 -4.03 0.71
CA ALA A 295 18.76 -4.29 0.71
C ALA A 295 19.10 -5.74 0.34
N ASP A 296 18.29 -6.73 0.79
CA ASP A 296 18.42 -8.13 0.38
C ASP A 296 18.19 -8.27 -1.15
N TYR A 297 17.14 -7.66 -1.68
CA TYR A 297 16.86 -7.71 -3.11
C TYR A 297 18.01 -7.13 -3.96
N PHE A 298 18.55 -5.95 -3.61
CA PHE A 298 19.64 -5.35 -4.36
C PHE A 298 20.96 -6.09 -4.18
N ASN A 299 21.20 -6.71 -3.00
CA ASN A 299 22.34 -7.56 -2.77
C ASN A 299 22.31 -8.78 -3.69
N GLU A 300 21.16 -9.47 -3.81
CA GLU A 300 20.94 -10.58 -4.75
C GLU A 300 21.07 -10.12 -6.20
N LEU A 301 20.46 -8.98 -6.56
CA LEU A 301 20.52 -8.42 -7.92
C LEU A 301 21.94 -8.08 -8.35
N SER A 302 22.82 -7.73 -7.42
CA SER A 302 24.24 -7.45 -7.67
C SER A 302 25.12 -8.71 -7.69
N ASP A 303 24.55 -9.93 -7.67
CA ASP A 303 25.26 -11.19 -7.50
C ASP A 303 26.18 -11.19 -6.26
N ASN A 304 25.75 -10.55 -5.16
CA ASN A 304 26.49 -10.34 -3.92
C ASN A 304 27.81 -9.54 -4.06
N LYS A 305 28.02 -8.85 -5.21
CA LYS A 305 29.21 -7.99 -5.41
C LYS A 305 29.22 -6.77 -4.52
N ILE A 306 28.03 -6.25 -4.19
CA ILE A 306 27.85 -5.15 -3.24
C ILE A 306 27.22 -5.70 -1.97
N SER A 307 27.83 -5.45 -0.81
CA SER A 307 27.38 -6.04 0.44
C SER A 307 25.98 -5.53 0.85
N TYR A 308 25.21 -6.39 1.48
CA TYR A 308 23.95 -6.06 2.12
C TYR A 308 24.01 -4.77 2.97
N LYS A 309 25.03 -4.68 3.84
CA LYS A 309 25.24 -3.51 4.72
C LYS A 309 25.47 -2.21 3.94
N THR A 310 26.09 -2.29 2.76
CA THR A 310 26.29 -1.14 1.90
C THR A 310 24.95 -0.66 1.34
N PHE A 311 24.09 -1.56 0.87
CA PHE A 311 22.74 -1.19 0.43
C PHE A 311 21.91 -0.60 1.56
N VAL A 312 21.92 -1.15 2.77
CA VAL A 312 21.25 -0.57 3.94
C VAL A 312 21.66 0.90 4.13
N ARG A 313 22.98 1.19 4.09
CA ARG A 313 23.48 2.57 4.23
C ARG A 313 23.02 3.49 3.11
N ILE A 314 23.10 3.02 1.86
CA ILE A 314 22.63 3.80 0.70
C ILE A 314 21.15 4.14 0.84
N ILE A 315 20.30 3.16 1.19
CA ILE A 315 18.86 3.34 1.34
C ILE A 315 18.57 4.34 2.47
N CYS A 316 19.26 4.24 3.61
CA CYS A 316 19.08 5.18 4.71
C CYS A 316 19.52 6.61 4.36
N ILE A 317 20.63 6.78 3.61
CA ILE A 317 21.07 8.11 3.15
C ILE A 317 20.05 8.70 2.18
N LEU A 318 19.57 7.93 1.21
CA LEU A 318 18.50 8.36 0.30
C LEU A 318 17.23 8.69 1.08
N GLY A 319 16.90 7.85 2.09
CA GLY A 319 15.79 8.09 3.00
C GLY A 319 15.88 9.43 3.71
N ILE A 320 17.05 9.80 4.25
CA ILE A 320 17.27 11.12 4.87
C ILE A 320 17.01 12.23 3.86
N LEU A 321 17.67 12.18 2.69
CA LEU A 321 17.59 13.25 1.70
C LEU A 321 16.15 13.50 1.24
N ILE A 322 15.37 12.44 1.01
CA ILE A 322 14.00 12.55 0.56
C ILE A 322 13.06 12.92 1.71
N ALA A 323 13.23 12.36 2.92
CA ALA A 323 12.39 12.67 4.06
C ALA A 323 12.45 14.15 4.48
N LEU A 324 13.58 14.82 4.26
CA LEU A 324 13.73 16.25 4.50
C LEU A 324 12.83 17.13 3.63
N LEU A 325 12.26 16.60 2.56
CA LEU A 325 11.27 17.30 1.75
C LEU A 325 9.93 17.49 2.49
N GLY A 326 9.66 16.68 3.51
CA GLY A 326 8.40 16.65 4.23
C GLY A 326 7.34 15.78 3.56
N VAL A 327 6.29 15.44 4.33
CA VAL A 327 5.25 14.48 3.93
C VAL A 327 4.52 14.91 2.66
N GLU A 328 4.03 16.16 2.62
CA GLU A 328 3.22 16.65 1.49
C GLU A 328 3.99 16.69 0.17
N LYS A 329 5.26 17.12 0.18
CA LYS A 329 6.10 17.14 -1.03
C LYS A 329 6.42 15.74 -1.52
N ILE A 330 6.67 14.80 -0.61
CA ILE A 330 6.87 13.39 -0.97
C ILE A 330 5.61 12.86 -1.66
N ILE A 331 4.42 13.10 -1.12
CA ILE A 331 3.16 12.66 -1.72
C ILE A 331 2.99 13.28 -3.12
N PHE A 332 3.23 14.57 -3.27
CA PHE A 332 3.10 15.27 -4.55
C PHE A 332 4.02 14.68 -5.63
N ILE A 333 5.32 14.50 -5.31
CA ILE A 333 6.32 13.98 -6.25
C ILE A 333 6.05 12.51 -6.60
N THR A 334 5.48 11.74 -5.67
CA THR A 334 5.28 10.30 -5.85
C THR A 334 3.93 9.95 -6.48
N ASN A 335 2.99 10.89 -6.53
CA ASN A 335 1.67 10.68 -7.13
C ASN A 335 1.72 10.08 -8.55
N PRO A 336 2.56 10.56 -9.50
CA PRO A 336 2.66 10.00 -10.84
C PRO A 336 3.09 8.52 -10.84
N VAL A 337 3.92 8.11 -9.88
CA VAL A 337 4.36 6.71 -9.74
C VAL A 337 3.17 5.81 -9.36
N PHE A 338 2.31 6.26 -8.44
CA PHE A 338 1.09 5.54 -8.08
C PHE A 338 0.12 5.43 -9.25
N VAL A 339 -0.06 6.52 -10.01
CA VAL A 339 -0.93 6.57 -11.20
C VAL A 339 -0.49 5.52 -12.24
N VAL A 340 0.81 5.24 -12.36
CA VAL A 340 1.31 4.18 -13.27
C VAL A 340 1.21 2.79 -12.63
N LEU A 341 1.79 2.61 -11.46
CA LEU A 341 1.98 1.27 -10.89
C LEU A 341 0.68 0.64 -10.36
N TYR A 342 -0.24 1.44 -9.83
CA TYR A 342 -1.43 0.91 -9.18
C TYR A 342 -2.43 0.27 -10.16
N PRO A 343 -2.82 0.93 -11.28
CA PRO A 343 -3.68 0.32 -12.28
C PRO A 343 -3.09 -0.97 -12.88
N ILE A 344 -1.80 -0.97 -13.20
CA ILE A 344 -1.10 -2.16 -13.70
C ILE A 344 -1.18 -3.30 -12.69
N SER A 345 -0.96 -2.98 -11.41
CA SER A 345 -1.02 -3.95 -10.32
C SER A 345 -2.43 -4.52 -10.12
N ILE A 346 -3.47 -3.68 -10.23
CA ILE A 346 -4.87 -4.13 -10.19
C ILE A 346 -5.15 -5.08 -11.36
N VAL A 347 -4.74 -4.73 -12.57
CA VAL A 347 -4.93 -5.58 -13.76
C VAL A 347 -4.21 -6.92 -13.60
N ILE A 348 -2.95 -6.94 -13.15
CA ILE A 348 -2.21 -8.19 -12.89
C ILE A 348 -2.92 -9.04 -11.85
N LEU A 349 -3.40 -8.44 -10.77
CA LEU A 349 -4.14 -9.12 -9.72
C LEU A 349 -5.44 -9.75 -10.23
N LEU A 350 -6.23 -8.99 -11.00
CA LEU A 350 -7.49 -9.47 -11.58
C LEU A 350 -7.23 -10.62 -12.58
N LEU A 351 -6.21 -10.49 -13.43
CA LEU A 351 -5.79 -11.56 -14.32
C LEU A 351 -5.35 -12.81 -13.54
N GLY A 352 -4.67 -12.64 -12.41
CA GLY A 352 -4.32 -13.75 -11.52
C GLY A 352 -5.53 -14.41 -10.89
N LEU A 353 -6.48 -13.62 -10.41
CA LEU A 353 -7.72 -14.10 -9.79
C LEU A 353 -8.58 -14.93 -10.77
N PHE A 354 -8.70 -14.44 -12.00
CA PHE A 354 -9.50 -15.06 -13.04
C PHE A 354 -8.70 -15.94 -14.01
N HIS A 355 -7.46 -16.30 -13.66
CA HIS A 355 -6.52 -17.03 -14.54
C HIS A 355 -7.15 -18.27 -15.22
N LYS A 356 -8.05 -19.00 -14.54
CA LYS A 356 -8.72 -20.18 -15.11
C LYS A 356 -9.61 -19.87 -16.31
N TYR A 357 -10.11 -18.64 -16.41
CA TYR A 357 -11.05 -18.19 -17.45
C TYR A 357 -10.35 -17.42 -18.58
N ILE A 358 -9.04 -17.19 -18.47
CA ILE A 358 -8.31 -16.41 -19.47
C ILE A 358 -7.92 -17.31 -20.64
N PRO A 359 -8.26 -16.92 -21.89
CA PRO A 359 -8.13 -17.80 -23.05
C PRO A 359 -6.66 -18.10 -23.42
N ASN A 360 -5.75 -17.13 -23.30
CA ASN A 360 -4.34 -17.30 -23.66
C ASN A 360 -3.45 -16.21 -23.02
N HIS A 361 -2.12 -16.33 -23.18
CA HIS A 361 -1.15 -15.36 -22.67
C HIS A 361 -1.21 -14.00 -23.37
N GLY A 362 -1.77 -13.93 -24.59
CA GLY A 362 -1.98 -12.68 -25.30
C GLY A 362 -2.90 -11.74 -24.57
N SER A 363 -3.95 -12.27 -23.90
CA SER A 363 -4.85 -11.47 -23.05
C SER A 363 -4.10 -10.76 -21.93
N TYR A 364 -3.14 -11.44 -21.28
CA TYR A 364 -2.29 -10.82 -20.24
C TYR A 364 -1.43 -9.69 -20.80
N LYS A 365 -0.75 -9.95 -21.94
CA LYS A 365 0.12 -8.97 -22.59
C LYS A 365 -0.65 -7.74 -23.02
N GLY A 366 -1.78 -7.92 -23.69
CA GLY A 366 -2.61 -6.82 -24.19
C GLY A 366 -3.18 -5.99 -23.06
N ALA A 367 -3.79 -6.61 -22.05
CA ALA A 367 -4.37 -5.89 -20.91
C ALA A 367 -3.32 -5.02 -20.20
N VAL A 368 -2.17 -5.60 -19.84
CA VAL A 368 -1.11 -4.87 -19.12
C VAL A 368 -0.49 -3.78 -20.00
N PHE A 369 -0.25 -4.04 -21.29
CA PHE A 369 0.34 -3.08 -22.20
C PHE A 369 -0.54 -1.85 -22.43
N PHE A 370 -1.84 -2.03 -22.68
CA PHE A 370 -2.76 -0.90 -22.88
C PHE A 370 -2.97 -0.12 -21.57
N THR A 371 -3.06 -0.80 -20.43
CA THR A 371 -3.08 -0.13 -19.13
C THR A 371 -1.82 0.71 -18.92
N PHE A 372 -0.64 0.17 -19.21
CA PHE A 372 0.63 0.88 -19.07
C PHE A 372 0.66 2.17 -19.90
N ILE A 373 0.25 2.10 -21.17
CA ILE A 373 0.26 3.28 -22.06
C ILE A 373 -0.63 4.40 -21.48
N ILE A 374 -1.85 4.08 -21.09
CA ILE A 374 -2.78 5.09 -20.56
C ILE A 374 -2.31 5.62 -19.21
N SER A 375 -1.86 4.77 -18.31
CA SER A 375 -1.35 5.19 -17.00
C SER A 375 -0.10 6.08 -17.11
N VAL A 376 0.79 5.82 -18.08
CA VAL A 376 1.92 6.70 -18.36
C VAL A 376 1.46 8.03 -18.94
N ALA A 377 0.48 8.02 -19.84
CA ALA A 377 -0.09 9.23 -20.41
C ALA A 377 -0.73 10.12 -19.31
N GLU A 378 -1.47 9.53 -18.40
CA GLU A 378 -2.06 10.22 -17.24
C GLU A 378 -0.96 10.76 -16.29
N ALA A 379 0.05 9.95 -15.99
CA ALA A 379 1.17 10.39 -15.18
C ALA A 379 1.91 11.60 -15.79
N LEU A 380 2.08 11.65 -17.12
CA LEU A 380 2.66 12.80 -17.81
C LEU A 380 1.81 14.06 -17.66
N LEU A 381 0.48 13.93 -17.73
CA LEU A 381 -0.42 15.06 -17.47
C LEU A 381 -0.37 15.51 -16.00
N SER A 382 -0.29 14.57 -15.07
CA SER A 382 -0.24 14.87 -13.63
C SER A 382 1.03 15.62 -13.20
N ILE A 383 2.15 15.45 -13.91
CA ILE A 383 3.40 16.24 -13.69
C ILE A 383 3.41 17.57 -14.45
N GLY A 384 2.29 17.93 -15.11
CA GLY A 384 2.14 19.23 -15.75
C GLY A 384 2.60 19.29 -17.23
N VAL A 385 2.77 18.17 -17.92
CA VAL A 385 3.03 18.14 -19.38
C VAL A 385 1.79 18.68 -20.08
N LYS A 386 1.90 19.86 -20.69
CA LYS A 386 0.83 20.52 -21.43
C LYS A 386 0.73 19.97 -22.85
N SER A 387 -0.07 18.93 -23.04
CA SER A 387 -0.37 18.36 -24.36
C SER A 387 -1.87 18.31 -24.57
N THR A 388 -2.39 19.23 -25.38
CA THR A 388 -3.82 19.29 -25.73
C THR A 388 -4.28 18.01 -26.41
N LEU A 389 -3.44 17.40 -27.25
CA LEU A 389 -3.74 16.14 -27.89
C LEU A 389 -3.91 15.00 -26.88
N LEU A 390 -2.98 14.89 -25.94
CA LEU A 390 -3.00 13.85 -24.91
C LEU A 390 -4.20 14.01 -23.98
N SER A 391 -4.47 15.24 -23.53
CA SER A 391 -5.61 15.57 -22.69
C SER A 391 -6.94 15.24 -23.40
N ASN A 392 -7.08 15.63 -24.67
CA ASN A 392 -8.29 15.34 -25.46
C ASN A 392 -8.49 13.84 -25.68
N LEU A 393 -7.41 13.09 -25.97
CA LEU A 393 -7.51 11.63 -26.14
C LEU A 393 -7.95 10.94 -24.84
N ILE A 394 -7.39 11.31 -23.70
CA ILE A 394 -7.76 10.72 -22.40
C ILE A 394 -9.20 11.10 -22.04
N SER A 395 -9.61 12.37 -22.25
CA SER A 395 -10.97 12.82 -21.93
C SER A 395 -12.06 12.15 -22.77
N MET A 396 -11.74 11.58 -23.93
CA MET A 396 -12.66 10.78 -24.74
C MET A 396 -12.89 9.36 -24.19
N ILE A 397 -12.01 8.89 -23.28
CA ILE A 397 -12.14 7.54 -22.71
C ILE A 397 -13.25 7.58 -21.64
N PRO A 398 -14.21 6.65 -21.68
CA PRO A 398 -15.23 6.54 -20.65
C PRO A 398 -14.61 6.45 -19.25
N PHE A 399 -15.25 7.11 -18.28
CA PHE A 399 -14.84 7.18 -16.88
C PHE A 399 -13.52 7.96 -16.62
N SER A 400 -12.97 8.69 -17.62
CA SER A 400 -11.78 9.53 -17.41
C SER A 400 -12.03 10.64 -16.39
N SER A 401 -13.22 11.23 -16.37
CA SER A 401 -13.61 12.24 -15.37
C SER A 401 -13.67 11.70 -13.92
N GLN A 402 -13.70 10.39 -13.76
CA GLN A 402 -13.64 9.69 -12.49
C GLN A 402 -12.24 9.13 -12.17
N GLY A 403 -11.25 9.26 -13.08
CA GLY A 403 -9.90 8.70 -12.93
C GLY A 403 -9.82 7.19 -13.18
N PHE A 404 -10.75 6.65 -13.96
CA PHE A 404 -10.79 5.24 -14.35
C PHE A 404 -10.56 5.03 -15.85
N GLU A 405 -9.86 5.94 -16.50
CA GLU A 405 -9.51 5.90 -17.93
C GLU A 405 -8.73 4.65 -18.35
N TRP A 406 -8.06 3.99 -17.42
CA TRP A 406 -7.30 2.77 -17.68
C TRP A 406 -8.17 1.51 -17.87
N ILE A 407 -9.42 1.50 -17.36
CA ILE A 407 -10.30 0.30 -17.36
C ILE A 407 -10.66 -0.14 -18.78
N LEU A 408 -11.19 0.77 -19.61
CA LEU A 408 -11.58 0.43 -20.97
C LEU A 408 -10.40 -0.02 -21.84
N PRO A 409 -9.25 0.68 -21.85
CA PRO A 409 -8.05 0.20 -22.53
C PRO A 409 -7.56 -1.16 -22.05
N ALA A 410 -7.63 -1.45 -20.74
CA ALA A 410 -7.29 -2.77 -20.22
C ALA A 410 -8.18 -3.87 -20.81
N ILE A 411 -9.49 -3.63 -20.89
CA ILE A 411 -10.46 -4.57 -21.50
C ILE A 411 -10.20 -4.74 -22.99
N LEU A 412 -10.01 -3.64 -23.72
CA LEU A 412 -9.71 -3.68 -25.15
C LEU A 412 -8.38 -4.40 -25.42
N GLY A 413 -7.38 -4.14 -24.59
CA GLY A 413 -6.09 -4.84 -24.64
C GLY A 413 -6.22 -6.33 -24.34
N PHE A 414 -7.07 -6.71 -23.38
CA PHE A 414 -7.37 -8.10 -23.09
C PHE A 414 -7.99 -8.82 -24.30
N ILE A 415 -9.00 -8.20 -24.93
CA ILE A 415 -9.71 -8.79 -26.08
C ILE A 415 -8.79 -8.84 -27.30
N SER A 416 -8.15 -7.72 -27.68
CA SER A 416 -7.26 -7.67 -28.84
C SER A 416 -6.05 -8.59 -28.67
N GLY A 417 -5.47 -8.64 -27.47
CA GLY A 417 -4.38 -9.55 -27.15
C GLY A 417 -4.78 -11.02 -27.31
N SER A 418 -6.00 -11.39 -26.92
CA SER A 418 -6.52 -12.76 -27.08
C SER A 418 -6.65 -13.17 -28.54
N LEU A 419 -6.98 -12.22 -29.43
CA LEU A 419 -7.19 -12.47 -30.86
C LEU A 419 -5.87 -12.50 -31.65
N VAL A 420 -4.93 -11.59 -31.33
CA VAL A 420 -3.66 -11.43 -32.06
C VAL A 420 -2.66 -12.53 -31.70
N PHE A 421 -2.55 -12.86 -30.42
CA PHE A 421 -1.60 -13.88 -29.95
C PHE A 421 -2.28 -15.23 -29.77
N LYS A 422 -2.79 -15.83 -30.84
CA LYS A 422 -3.28 -17.20 -30.82
C LYS A 422 -2.09 -18.14 -30.61
N GLU A 423 -1.85 -18.59 -29.37
CA GLU A 423 -0.89 -19.65 -29.10
C GLU A 423 -1.38 -20.96 -29.70
N LYS A 424 -0.48 -21.65 -30.42
CA LYS A 424 -0.69 -23.05 -30.82
C LYS A 424 -0.86 -23.89 -29.54
N SER A 425 -2.06 -24.45 -29.37
CA SER A 425 -2.51 -25.52 -28.47
C SER A 425 -1.61 -25.93 -27.28
N LYS A 426 -2.19 -25.87 -26.09
CA LYS A 426 -1.70 -26.25 -24.74
C LYS A 426 -1.06 -27.62 -24.55
N THR A 427 -0.80 -28.40 -25.57
CA THR A 427 -0.54 -29.87 -25.45
C THR A 427 0.93 -30.27 -25.23
N LYS A 428 1.90 -29.35 -25.22
CA LYS A 428 3.34 -29.68 -25.07
C LYS A 428 4.11 -29.04 -23.91
N GLU A 429 3.57 -28.06 -23.23
CA GLU A 429 4.31 -27.39 -22.13
C GLU A 429 3.97 -27.93 -20.73
N GLU A 430 2.81 -28.53 -20.52
CA GLU A 430 2.46 -29.13 -19.21
C GLU A 430 3.29 -30.38 -18.89
N SER A 431 3.86 -31.07 -19.89
CA SER A 431 4.75 -32.23 -19.66
C SER A 431 6.19 -31.81 -19.28
N LYS A 432 6.69 -30.66 -19.74
CA LYS A 432 8.03 -30.20 -19.41
C LYS A 432 8.12 -29.45 -18.08
N THR A 433 7.02 -28.89 -17.60
CA THR A 433 7.03 -28.11 -16.35
C THR A 433 7.01 -29.01 -15.10
N LYS A 434 6.66 -30.30 -15.24
CA LYS A 434 6.76 -31.27 -14.13
C LYS A 434 8.19 -31.75 -13.86
N GLU A 435 9.09 -31.66 -14.82
CA GLU A 435 10.49 -32.09 -14.66
C GLU A 435 11.46 -31.02 -14.17
N GLU A 436 11.09 -29.73 -14.22
CA GLU A 436 11.96 -28.62 -13.78
C GLU A 436 11.71 -28.17 -12.30
N TYR A 437 10.80 -28.83 -11.58
CA TYR A 437 10.43 -28.46 -10.20
C TYR A 437 10.38 -29.66 -9.22
N ILE A 438 11.22 -30.70 -9.46
CA ILE A 438 11.54 -31.73 -8.45
C ILE A 438 12.89 -31.38 -7.80
#